data_46f27418512e010fcc6bf8862b091d71
#
_entry.id   46f27418512e010fcc6bf8862b091d71
#
_cell.length_a   1.000
_cell.length_b   1.000
_cell.length_c   1.000
_cell.angle_alpha   90.00
_cell.angle_beta   90.00
_cell.angle_gamma   90.00
#
_symmetry.space_group_name_H-M   'P 1'
#
loop_
_entity.id
_entity.type
_entity.pdbx_description
1 polymer ?
#
loop_
_entity_poly.entity_id
_entity_poly.type
_entity_poly.pdbx_seq_one_letter_code
_entity_poly.pdbx_strand_id
1 'polypeptide(L)'
;MSLITAGIDIGSTTSKAALWVDDRLGPCSIGPSTTNPRATARECYEKVLQEAGIKTEDVACVFGTGYGRAKVSFADDNISELSAHGKGAKILLPSARTIIDIGGQDTKVIIMDALGEVLDFGMNDKCAAGTGRFLDFIARTLGVSVKELAKLHASASYQPASLSSMCSVFIESEVINLVNEEVPLAFIVQGMHQSVAIRVAALAKRMGLVEDVVITGGVAKNAGVVDELERKLGIKVKTFPDGVDPQMVGAIGAAVIARQKHLKRSGKQA
;
A
#
# COMPACT_ATOMS: atom_id res chain seq x y z
N MET A 1 30.29 -9.43 10.91
CA MET A 1 29.69 -8.56 9.88
C MET A 1 28.19 -8.67 10.01
N SER A 2 27.48 -7.54 9.93
CA SER A 2 26.00 -7.53 9.92
C SER A 2 25.47 -8.22 8.66
N LEU A 3 24.38 -8.97 8.78
CA LEU A 3 23.68 -9.55 7.65
C LEU A 3 22.68 -8.52 7.11
N ILE A 4 22.96 -7.99 5.92
CA ILE A 4 22.14 -6.99 5.26
C ILE A 4 21.43 -7.65 4.07
N THR A 5 20.11 -7.48 3.99
CA THR A 5 19.30 -7.89 2.83
C THR A 5 18.42 -6.76 2.36
N ALA A 6 17.97 -6.81 1.11
CA ALA A 6 17.16 -5.77 0.52
C ALA A 6 15.87 -6.33 -0.11
N GLY A 7 14.81 -5.54 -0.02
CA GLY A 7 13.56 -5.77 -0.75
C GLY A 7 13.23 -4.59 -1.65
N ILE A 8 12.89 -4.88 -2.90
CA ILE A 8 12.55 -3.90 -3.93
C ILE A 8 11.11 -4.15 -4.38
N ASP A 9 10.22 -3.22 -4.08
CA ASP A 9 8.81 -3.30 -4.49
C ASP A 9 8.54 -2.32 -5.63
N ILE A 10 8.30 -2.85 -6.81
CA ILE A 10 7.95 -2.06 -8.00
C ILE A 10 6.44 -2.09 -8.20
N GLY A 11 5.77 -1.11 -7.60
CA GLY A 11 4.34 -0.91 -7.76
C GLY A 11 3.98 -0.12 -9.03
N SER A 12 2.70 -0.02 -9.32
CA SER A 12 2.16 0.67 -10.51
C SER A 12 2.33 2.20 -10.47
N THR A 13 2.40 2.78 -9.27
CA THR A 13 2.46 4.25 -9.07
C THR A 13 3.73 4.67 -8.34
N THR A 14 4.19 3.87 -7.39
CA THR A 14 5.41 4.12 -6.61
C THR A 14 6.27 2.88 -6.53
N SER A 15 7.59 3.08 -6.52
CA SER A 15 8.60 2.04 -6.29
C SER A 15 9.31 2.30 -4.97
N LYS A 16 9.66 1.25 -4.27
CA LYS A 16 10.23 1.33 -2.92
C LYS A 16 11.41 0.36 -2.80
N ALA A 17 12.34 0.72 -1.93
CA ALA A 17 13.40 -0.16 -1.48
C ALA A 17 13.51 -0.08 0.04
N ALA A 18 13.77 -1.22 0.68
CA ALA A 18 14.00 -1.31 2.12
C ALA A 18 15.22 -2.20 2.38
N LEU A 19 16.06 -1.80 3.33
CA LEU A 19 17.10 -2.65 3.88
C LEU A 19 16.61 -3.32 5.15
N TRP A 20 17.02 -4.57 5.35
CA TRP A 20 16.85 -5.31 6.59
C TRP A 20 18.22 -5.68 7.11
N VAL A 21 18.60 -5.08 8.23
CA VAL A 21 19.94 -5.20 8.82
C VAL A 21 19.85 -6.03 10.09
N ASP A 22 20.45 -7.19 10.09
CA ASP A 22 20.30 -8.23 11.13
C ASP A 22 18.81 -8.53 11.35
N ASP A 23 18.21 -8.09 12.45
CA ASP A 23 16.79 -8.28 12.75
C ASP A 23 16.03 -6.96 12.87
N ARG A 24 16.49 -5.90 12.19
CA ARG A 24 15.91 -4.55 12.28
C ARG A 24 15.69 -3.93 10.91
N LEU A 25 14.64 -3.12 10.83
CA LEU A 25 14.40 -2.26 9.69
C LEU A 25 15.52 -1.21 9.58
N GLY A 26 16.18 -1.19 8.44
CA GLY A 26 17.16 -0.17 8.04
C GLY A 26 16.54 0.95 7.22
N PRO A 27 17.35 1.73 6.50
CA PRO A 27 16.87 2.77 5.59
C PRO A 27 15.85 2.28 4.58
N CYS A 28 14.92 3.17 4.24
CA CYS A 28 13.83 2.95 3.30
C CYS A 28 13.78 4.08 2.27
N SER A 29 13.51 3.76 1.02
CA SER A 29 13.31 4.75 -0.04
C SER A 29 12.01 4.50 -0.79
N ILE A 30 11.34 5.59 -1.16
CA ILE A 30 10.15 5.58 -2.00
C ILE A 30 10.28 6.67 -3.07
N GLY A 31 9.89 6.34 -4.29
CA GLY A 31 9.85 7.26 -5.41
C GLY A 31 8.71 6.93 -6.39
N PRO A 32 8.40 7.82 -7.32
CA PRO A 32 7.39 7.56 -8.35
C PRO A 32 7.85 6.43 -9.28
N SER A 33 6.95 5.53 -9.63
CA SER A 33 7.21 4.58 -10.72
C SER A 33 7.16 5.31 -12.06
N THR A 34 8.19 5.10 -12.86
CA THR A 34 8.30 5.68 -14.20
C THR A 34 7.97 4.66 -15.29
N THR A 35 8.02 5.07 -16.56
CA THR A 35 7.89 4.18 -17.71
C THR A 35 9.10 3.23 -17.87
N ASN A 36 10.17 3.47 -17.09
CA ASN A 36 11.34 2.58 -17.01
C ASN A 36 11.45 1.96 -15.60
N PRO A 37 10.73 0.86 -15.32
CA PRO A 37 10.74 0.23 -14.01
C PRO A 37 12.12 -0.30 -13.58
N ARG A 38 13.01 -0.63 -14.53
CA ARG A 38 14.39 -1.05 -14.20
C ARG A 38 15.21 0.09 -13.63
N ALA A 39 15.15 1.27 -14.26
CA ALA A 39 15.83 2.46 -13.75
C ALA A 39 15.27 2.87 -12.38
N THR A 40 13.95 2.91 -12.25
CA THR A 40 13.29 3.26 -10.98
C THR A 40 13.68 2.30 -9.84
N ALA A 41 13.73 0.98 -10.11
CA ALA A 41 14.18 0.00 -9.13
C ALA A 41 15.61 0.28 -8.65
N ARG A 42 16.51 0.57 -9.60
CA ARG A 42 17.91 0.87 -9.32
C ARG A 42 18.05 2.16 -8.51
N GLU A 43 17.38 3.22 -8.91
CA GLU A 43 17.40 4.51 -8.19
C GLU A 43 16.92 4.37 -6.74
N CYS A 44 15.81 3.65 -6.50
CA CYS A 44 15.34 3.39 -5.14
C CYS A 44 16.36 2.58 -4.32
N TYR A 45 17.00 1.60 -4.94
CA TYR A 45 18.01 0.75 -4.28
C TYR A 45 19.27 1.54 -3.97
N GLU A 46 19.82 2.27 -4.93
CA GLU A 46 21.02 3.10 -4.75
C GLU A 46 20.81 4.14 -3.63
N LYS A 47 19.61 4.72 -3.55
CA LYS A 47 19.27 5.69 -2.52
C LYS A 47 19.35 5.09 -1.11
N VAL A 48 18.80 3.90 -0.87
CA VAL A 48 18.89 3.26 0.46
C VAL A 48 20.31 2.84 0.80
N LEU A 49 21.12 2.42 -0.18
CA LEU A 49 22.53 2.13 0.02
C LEU A 49 23.30 3.39 0.43
N GLN A 50 23.06 4.51 -0.24
CA GLN A 50 23.66 5.78 0.08
C GLN A 50 23.28 6.26 1.49
N GLU A 51 22.00 6.17 1.85
CA GLU A 51 21.51 6.53 3.20
C GLU A 51 22.12 5.64 4.29
N ALA A 52 22.38 4.37 3.98
CA ALA A 52 23.04 3.44 4.89
C ALA A 52 24.58 3.58 4.95
N GLY A 53 25.18 4.31 3.99
CA GLY A 53 26.63 4.42 3.85
C GLY A 53 27.32 3.11 3.45
N ILE A 54 26.61 2.22 2.71
CA ILE A 54 27.11 0.90 2.30
C ILE A 54 27.12 0.77 0.77
N LYS A 55 27.77 -0.28 0.28
CA LYS A 55 27.83 -0.62 -1.13
C LYS A 55 26.96 -1.83 -1.46
N THR A 56 26.74 -2.08 -2.74
CA THR A 56 26.00 -3.24 -3.23
C THR A 56 26.61 -4.56 -2.75
N GLU A 57 27.94 -4.64 -2.67
CA GLU A 57 28.67 -5.82 -2.23
C GLU A 57 28.45 -6.17 -0.76
N ASP A 58 28.01 -5.21 0.05
CA ASP A 58 27.69 -5.41 1.47
C ASP A 58 26.31 -6.08 1.67
N VAL A 59 25.47 -6.10 0.61
CA VAL A 59 24.12 -6.67 0.67
C VAL A 59 24.16 -8.14 0.25
N ALA A 60 23.84 -9.00 1.19
CA ALA A 60 23.95 -10.45 1.02
C ALA A 60 22.88 -11.06 0.10
N CYS A 61 21.71 -10.42 0.00
CA CYS A 61 20.61 -10.94 -0.84
C CYS A 61 19.58 -9.84 -1.12
N VAL A 62 19.11 -9.77 -2.37
CA VAL A 62 18.11 -8.79 -2.85
C VAL A 62 16.92 -9.52 -3.43
N PHE A 63 15.71 -9.20 -2.97
CA PHE A 63 14.46 -9.75 -3.51
C PHE A 63 13.59 -8.67 -4.15
N GLY A 64 13.06 -9.00 -5.34
CA GLY A 64 12.07 -8.19 -6.02
C GLY A 64 10.64 -8.59 -5.65
N THR A 65 9.73 -7.62 -5.55
CA THR A 65 8.29 -7.83 -5.37
C THR A 65 7.47 -6.77 -6.12
N GLY A 66 6.14 -6.84 -6.02
CA GLY A 66 5.23 -5.94 -6.69
C GLY A 66 4.92 -6.32 -8.13
N TYR A 67 4.11 -5.50 -8.79
CA TYR A 67 3.68 -5.71 -10.17
C TYR A 67 4.87 -5.79 -11.15
N GLY A 68 5.86 -4.93 -10.96
CA GLY A 68 7.06 -4.85 -11.80
C GLY A 68 8.22 -5.73 -11.38
N ARG A 69 8.06 -6.67 -10.44
CA ARG A 69 9.15 -7.48 -9.85
C ARG A 69 10.07 -8.16 -10.87
N ALA A 70 9.52 -8.63 -11.98
CA ALA A 70 10.31 -9.27 -13.05
C ALA A 70 11.29 -8.30 -13.76
N LYS A 71 11.20 -6.99 -13.50
CA LYS A 71 12.08 -5.97 -14.05
C LYS A 71 13.23 -5.59 -13.11
N VAL A 72 13.27 -6.11 -11.89
CA VAL A 72 14.38 -5.92 -10.94
C VAL A 72 15.52 -6.86 -11.32
N SER A 73 16.28 -6.48 -12.35
CA SER A 73 17.28 -7.34 -13.00
C SER A 73 18.51 -7.67 -12.12
N PHE A 74 18.69 -6.96 -11.01
CA PHE A 74 19.77 -7.18 -10.04
C PHE A 74 19.31 -7.93 -8.77
N ALA A 75 18.03 -8.33 -8.70
CA ALA A 75 17.55 -9.16 -7.62
C ALA A 75 18.01 -10.62 -7.78
N ASP A 76 18.35 -11.24 -6.66
CA ASP A 76 18.73 -12.68 -6.62
C ASP A 76 17.51 -13.59 -6.82
N ASP A 77 16.32 -13.10 -6.47
CA ASP A 77 15.05 -13.82 -6.66
C ASP A 77 13.86 -12.85 -6.54
N ASN A 78 12.67 -13.34 -6.86
CA ASN A 78 11.43 -12.58 -6.76
C ASN A 78 10.42 -13.31 -5.88
N ILE A 79 9.59 -12.54 -5.19
CA ILE A 79 8.49 -13.05 -4.38
C ILE A 79 7.16 -12.37 -4.78
N SER A 80 6.05 -13.07 -4.61
CA SER A 80 4.74 -12.49 -4.86
C SER A 80 4.50 -11.29 -3.94
N GLU A 81 3.80 -10.28 -4.44
CA GLU A 81 3.44 -9.13 -3.60
C GLU A 81 2.55 -9.52 -2.41
N LEU A 82 1.71 -10.55 -2.57
CA LEU A 82 0.86 -11.06 -1.49
C LEU A 82 1.71 -11.61 -0.33
N SER A 83 2.68 -12.46 -0.65
CA SER A 83 3.61 -13.04 0.36
C SER A 83 4.47 -11.96 0.99
N ALA A 84 4.95 -10.99 0.20
CA ALA A 84 5.73 -9.88 0.72
C ALA A 84 4.90 -9.01 1.68
N HIS A 85 3.66 -8.65 1.32
CA HIS A 85 2.77 -7.90 2.21
C HIS A 85 2.44 -8.69 3.49
N GLY A 86 2.13 -9.99 3.38
CA GLY A 86 1.87 -10.85 4.53
C GLY A 86 3.04 -10.85 5.52
N LYS A 87 4.25 -11.08 5.02
CA LYS A 87 5.46 -11.11 5.85
C LYS A 87 5.81 -9.74 6.43
N GLY A 88 5.70 -8.68 5.62
CA GLY A 88 5.97 -7.32 6.07
C GLY A 88 4.99 -6.85 7.13
N ALA A 89 3.69 -7.06 6.93
CA ALA A 89 2.68 -6.72 7.92
C ALA A 89 2.88 -7.50 9.23
N LYS A 90 3.20 -8.79 9.14
CA LYS A 90 3.41 -9.64 10.31
C LYS A 90 4.61 -9.23 11.15
N ILE A 91 5.72 -8.84 10.53
CA ILE A 91 6.92 -8.39 11.25
C ILE A 91 6.72 -7.02 11.90
N LEU A 92 5.95 -6.16 11.25
CA LEU A 92 5.68 -4.80 11.74
C LEU A 92 4.56 -4.78 12.80
N LEU A 93 3.55 -5.63 12.65
CA LEU A 93 2.43 -5.78 13.58
C LEU A 93 2.13 -7.27 13.79
N PRO A 94 2.71 -7.90 14.82
CA PRO A 94 2.58 -9.34 15.07
C PRO A 94 1.15 -9.85 15.25
N SER A 95 0.21 -9.00 15.62
CA SER A 95 -1.22 -9.34 15.75
C SER A 95 -1.98 -9.35 14.42
N ALA A 96 -1.43 -8.76 13.34
CA ALA A 96 -2.12 -8.66 12.06
C ALA A 96 -2.52 -10.02 11.48
N ARG A 97 -3.77 -10.12 11.01
CA ARG A 97 -4.36 -11.32 10.38
C ARG A 97 -5.04 -11.02 9.05
N THR A 98 -5.43 -9.77 8.82
CA THR A 98 -5.97 -9.31 7.55
C THR A 98 -5.26 -8.04 7.12
N ILE A 99 -4.87 -7.98 5.84
CA ILE A 99 -4.34 -6.79 5.20
C ILE A 99 -5.35 -6.30 4.18
N ILE A 100 -5.68 -5.01 4.23
CA ILE A 100 -6.39 -4.31 3.16
C ILE A 100 -5.36 -3.42 2.48
N ASP A 101 -4.83 -3.87 1.35
CA ASP A 101 -3.87 -3.09 0.56
C ASP A 101 -4.60 -2.29 -0.51
N ILE A 102 -4.54 -0.96 -0.40
CA ILE A 102 -5.17 -0.06 -1.37
C ILE A 102 -4.06 0.66 -2.13
N GLY A 103 -3.71 0.07 -3.26
CA GLY A 103 -2.67 0.55 -4.18
C GLY A 103 -3.13 1.67 -5.09
N GLY A 104 -2.27 2.02 -6.04
CA GLY A 104 -2.58 3.01 -7.07
C GLY A 104 -3.59 2.52 -8.11
N GLN A 105 -3.53 1.25 -8.51
CA GLN A 105 -4.38 0.70 -9.60
C GLN A 105 -5.22 -0.51 -9.17
N ASP A 106 -4.94 -1.08 -8.04
CA ASP A 106 -5.63 -2.26 -7.51
C ASP A 106 -5.87 -2.15 -6.01
N THR A 107 -6.75 -3.01 -5.53
CA THR A 107 -7.01 -3.18 -4.10
C THR A 107 -7.02 -4.66 -3.79
N LYS A 108 -6.34 -5.05 -2.74
CA LYS A 108 -6.26 -6.44 -2.29
C LYS A 108 -6.71 -6.56 -0.84
N VAL A 109 -7.38 -7.67 -0.56
CA VAL A 109 -7.62 -8.12 0.81
C VAL A 109 -6.89 -9.45 0.96
N ILE A 110 -5.99 -9.54 1.93
CA ILE A 110 -5.14 -10.71 2.15
C ILE A 110 -5.43 -11.23 3.56
N ILE A 111 -5.86 -12.48 3.64
CA ILE A 111 -6.01 -13.21 4.90
C ILE A 111 -4.77 -14.03 5.13
N MET A 112 -4.21 -13.97 6.33
CA MET A 112 -2.98 -14.68 6.66
C MET A 112 -3.09 -15.44 7.99
N ASP A 113 -2.24 -16.43 8.13
CA ASP A 113 -2.10 -17.21 9.35
C ASP A 113 -1.30 -16.46 10.43
N ALA A 114 -1.05 -17.13 11.56
CA ALA A 114 -0.27 -16.58 12.66
C ALA A 114 1.21 -16.33 12.32
N LEU A 115 1.73 -16.88 11.23
CA LEU A 115 3.11 -16.72 10.76
C LEU A 115 3.26 -15.68 9.64
N GLY A 116 2.13 -15.12 9.17
CA GLY A 116 2.08 -14.17 8.05
C GLY A 116 2.10 -14.86 6.67
N GLU A 117 1.82 -16.16 6.62
CA GLU A 117 1.64 -16.88 5.37
C GLU A 117 0.22 -16.63 4.84
N VAL A 118 0.09 -16.43 3.55
CA VAL A 118 -1.18 -16.13 2.89
C VAL A 118 -2.06 -17.37 2.87
N LEU A 119 -3.24 -17.27 3.47
CA LEU A 119 -4.26 -18.30 3.46
C LEU A 119 -5.24 -18.12 2.30
N ASP A 120 -5.67 -16.88 2.07
CA ASP A 120 -6.62 -16.52 1.02
C ASP A 120 -6.44 -15.06 0.63
N PHE A 121 -6.89 -14.68 -0.56
CA PHE A 121 -6.89 -13.29 -1.00
C PHE A 121 -7.99 -12.98 -2.01
N GLY A 122 -8.48 -11.76 -1.96
CA GLY A 122 -9.35 -11.18 -2.98
C GLY A 122 -8.72 -9.93 -3.57
N MET A 123 -8.93 -9.70 -4.86
CA MET A 123 -8.36 -8.55 -5.56
C MET A 123 -9.40 -7.87 -6.44
N ASN A 124 -9.32 -6.54 -6.49
CA ASN A 124 -9.97 -5.70 -7.49
C ASN A 124 -8.89 -5.00 -8.31
N ASP A 125 -8.64 -5.48 -9.51
CA ASP A 125 -7.67 -4.94 -10.48
C ASP A 125 -8.35 -4.44 -11.78
N LYS A 126 -9.69 -4.44 -11.82
CA LYS A 126 -10.48 -4.07 -13.01
C LYS A 126 -11.19 -2.73 -12.86
N CYS A 127 -11.42 -2.26 -11.63
CA CYS A 127 -12.18 -1.04 -11.39
C CYS A 127 -11.36 -0.02 -10.60
N ALA A 128 -11.07 1.12 -11.21
CA ALA A 128 -10.28 2.19 -10.57
C ALA A 128 -10.96 2.80 -9.33
N ALA A 129 -12.28 2.73 -9.26
CA ALA A 129 -13.08 3.44 -8.25
C ALA A 129 -12.84 3.02 -6.77
N GLY A 130 -12.08 1.96 -6.52
CA GLY A 130 -11.65 1.55 -5.18
C GLY A 130 -10.15 1.71 -4.96
N THR A 131 -9.46 2.54 -5.74
CA THR A 131 -7.99 2.62 -5.76
C THR A 131 -7.49 4.07 -5.64
N GLY A 132 -6.18 4.24 -5.46
CA GLY A 132 -5.55 5.56 -5.37
C GLY A 132 -5.73 6.41 -6.63
N ARG A 133 -5.76 5.80 -7.82
CA ARG A 133 -6.02 6.53 -9.07
C ARG A 133 -7.37 7.23 -9.12
N PHE A 134 -8.36 6.65 -8.46
CA PHE A 134 -9.65 7.34 -8.34
C PHE A 134 -9.52 8.62 -7.51
N LEU A 135 -8.79 8.58 -6.40
CA LEU A 135 -8.55 9.78 -5.58
C LEU A 135 -7.72 10.82 -6.34
N ASP A 136 -6.69 10.38 -7.09
CA ASP A 136 -5.89 11.28 -7.94
C ASP A 136 -6.75 11.97 -9.00
N PHE A 137 -7.62 11.21 -9.64
CA PHE A 137 -8.51 11.70 -10.68
C PHE A 137 -9.47 12.78 -10.14
N ILE A 138 -10.12 12.49 -9.03
CA ILE A 138 -11.06 13.43 -8.43
C ILE A 138 -10.37 14.65 -7.84
N ALA A 139 -9.22 14.50 -7.20
CA ALA A 139 -8.45 15.65 -6.74
C ALA A 139 -8.17 16.64 -7.88
N ARG A 140 -7.83 16.13 -9.07
CA ARG A 140 -7.65 16.96 -10.27
C ARG A 140 -8.95 17.64 -10.73
N THR A 141 -10.05 16.90 -10.74
CA THR A 141 -11.39 17.45 -11.10
C THR A 141 -11.79 18.58 -10.17
N LEU A 142 -11.49 18.45 -8.87
CA LEU A 142 -11.77 19.49 -7.85
C LEU A 142 -10.70 20.59 -7.78
N GLY A 143 -9.60 20.51 -8.54
CA GLY A 143 -8.51 21.48 -8.51
C GLY A 143 -7.71 21.49 -7.20
N VAL A 144 -7.67 20.35 -6.46
CA VAL A 144 -6.95 20.20 -5.20
C VAL A 144 -5.90 19.09 -5.29
N SER A 145 -4.98 19.03 -4.35
CA SER A 145 -4.05 17.90 -4.24
C SER A 145 -4.69 16.72 -3.50
N VAL A 146 -4.23 15.50 -3.77
CA VAL A 146 -4.69 14.29 -3.05
C VAL A 146 -4.51 14.41 -1.53
N LYS A 147 -3.46 15.11 -1.08
CA LYS A 147 -3.20 15.35 0.34
C LYS A 147 -4.23 16.26 1.00
N GLU A 148 -4.85 17.15 0.22
CA GLU A 148 -5.90 18.06 0.71
C GLU A 148 -7.24 17.36 0.87
N LEU A 149 -7.48 16.25 0.16
CA LEU A 149 -8.74 15.50 0.28
C LEU A 149 -9.03 15.06 1.74
N ALA A 150 -8.02 14.58 2.46
CA ALA A 150 -8.22 14.19 3.87
C ALA A 150 -8.54 15.39 4.76
N LYS A 151 -7.92 16.54 4.51
CA LYS A 151 -8.22 17.79 5.24
C LYS A 151 -9.61 18.30 4.94
N LEU A 152 -10.02 18.29 3.67
CA LEU A 152 -11.37 18.67 3.25
C LEU A 152 -12.43 17.75 3.87
N HIS A 153 -12.20 16.44 3.90
CA HIS A 153 -13.10 15.49 4.56
C HIS A 153 -13.37 15.89 6.02
N ALA A 154 -12.34 16.29 6.75
CA ALA A 154 -12.40 16.63 8.18
C ALA A 154 -12.81 18.11 8.44
N SER A 155 -12.93 18.95 7.41
CA SER A 155 -13.12 20.41 7.58
C SER A 155 -14.57 20.83 7.89
N ALA A 156 -15.52 19.91 7.81
CA ALA A 156 -16.93 20.18 8.07
C ALA A 156 -17.60 19.02 8.82
N SER A 157 -18.82 19.25 9.33
CA SER A 157 -19.66 18.17 9.87
C SER A 157 -19.85 17.05 8.84
N TYR A 158 -20.03 15.83 9.32
CA TYR A 158 -20.22 14.68 8.44
C TYR A 158 -21.57 14.72 7.74
N GLN A 159 -21.56 15.10 6.46
CA GLN A 159 -22.73 15.16 5.57
C GLN A 159 -22.29 14.77 4.15
N PRO A 160 -21.98 13.48 3.88
CA PRO A 160 -21.49 13.05 2.60
C PRO A 160 -22.52 13.30 1.50
N ALA A 161 -22.11 13.97 0.42
CA ALA A 161 -22.94 14.11 -0.76
C ALA A 161 -23.28 12.72 -1.33
N SER A 162 -24.53 12.55 -1.74
CA SER A 162 -24.96 11.31 -2.37
C SER A 162 -24.38 11.19 -3.78
N LEU A 163 -23.65 10.12 -4.04
CA LEU A 163 -23.14 9.76 -5.36
C LEU A 163 -23.86 8.50 -5.82
N SER A 164 -24.62 8.61 -6.93
CA SER A 164 -25.46 7.55 -7.43
C SER A 164 -24.68 6.54 -8.26
N SER A 165 -23.62 7.00 -8.92
CA SER A 165 -22.82 6.14 -9.81
C SER A 165 -21.76 5.36 -9.06
N MET A 166 -21.60 4.10 -9.48
CA MET A 166 -20.50 3.27 -9.00
C MET A 166 -19.29 3.27 -9.94
N CYS A 167 -19.39 3.87 -11.10
CA CYS A 167 -18.34 3.92 -12.12
C CYS A 167 -17.59 5.25 -12.04
N SER A 168 -16.25 5.22 -12.03
CA SER A 168 -15.41 6.40 -11.97
C SER A 168 -15.66 7.40 -13.11
N VAL A 169 -16.06 6.93 -14.30
CA VAL A 169 -16.38 7.78 -15.46
C VAL A 169 -17.64 8.61 -15.22
N PHE A 170 -18.68 8.03 -14.62
CA PHE A 170 -19.93 8.76 -14.33
C PHE A 170 -19.84 9.62 -13.08
N ILE A 171 -19.04 9.21 -12.09
CA ILE A 171 -18.82 10.00 -10.88
C ILE A 171 -18.23 11.37 -11.21
N GLU A 172 -17.40 11.51 -12.24
CA GLU A 172 -16.85 12.81 -12.65
C GLU A 172 -17.97 13.79 -12.95
N SER A 173 -18.93 13.39 -13.80
CA SER A 173 -20.06 14.23 -14.15
C SER A 173 -20.93 14.56 -12.94
N GLU A 174 -21.13 13.63 -12.02
CA GLU A 174 -21.86 13.88 -10.77
C GLU A 174 -21.13 14.89 -9.88
N VAL A 175 -19.81 14.75 -9.75
CA VAL A 175 -18.98 15.70 -8.98
C VAL A 175 -19.03 17.10 -9.58
N ILE A 176 -18.93 17.21 -10.91
CA ILE A 176 -19.05 18.51 -11.61
C ILE A 176 -20.44 19.14 -11.38
N ASN A 177 -21.51 18.33 -11.43
CA ASN A 177 -22.86 18.83 -11.15
C ASN A 177 -22.98 19.31 -9.70
N LEU A 178 -22.48 18.55 -8.72
CA LEU A 178 -22.49 18.98 -7.31
C LEU A 178 -21.70 20.28 -7.08
N VAL A 179 -20.59 20.48 -7.79
CA VAL A 179 -19.82 21.73 -7.74
C VAL A 179 -20.64 22.89 -8.34
N ASN A 180 -21.34 22.67 -9.47
CA ASN A 180 -22.19 23.66 -10.10
C ASN A 180 -23.44 23.98 -9.25
N GLU A 181 -23.90 23.06 -8.43
CA GLU A 181 -24.98 23.24 -7.45
C GLU A 181 -24.46 23.86 -6.14
N GLU A 182 -23.22 24.33 -6.11
CA GLU A 182 -22.56 24.96 -4.95
C GLU A 182 -22.52 24.08 -3.69
N VAL A 183 -22.57 22.76 -3.84
CA VAL A 183 -22.41 21.83 -2.71
C VAL A 183 -21.02 22.01 -2.11
N PRO A 184 -20.89 22.16 -0.77
CA PRO A 184 -19.59 22.32 -0.13
C PRO A 184 -18.62 21.21 -0.49
N LEU A 185 -17.37 21.56 -0.87
CA LEU A 185 -16.35 20.59 -1.29
C LEU A 185 -16.11 19.50 -0.24
N ALA A 186 -16.22 19.83 1.05
CA ALA A 186 -16.09 18.86 2.13
C ALA A 186 -17.11 17.72 2.01
N PHE A 187 -18.37 18.04 1.68
CA PHE A 187 -19.45 17.04 1.54
C PHE A 187 -19.24 16.17 0.29
N ILE A 188 -18.79 16.80 -0.81
CA ILE A 188 -18.43 16.06 -2.03
C ILE A 188 -17.30 15.07 -1.74
N VAL A 189 -16.23 15.52 -1.08
CA VAL A 189 -15.09 14.68 -0.72
C VAL A 189 -15.49 13.56 0.26
N GLN A 190 -16.35 13.83 1.23
CA GLN A 190 -16.91 12.80 2.12
C GLN A 190 -17.67 11.74 1.34
N GLY A 191 -18.53 12.11 0.40
CA GLY A 191 -19.27 11.18 -0.46
C GLY A 191 -18.34 10.32 -1.32
N MET A 192 -17.26 10.89 -1.79
CA MET A 192 -16.27 10.19 -2.58
C MET A 192 -15.45 9.19 -1.77
N HIS A 193 -14.97 9.58 -0.59
CA HIS A 193 -14.31 8.66 0.34
C HIS A 193 -15.23 7.51 0.73
N GLN A 194 -16.51 7.82 0.96
CA GLN A 194 -17.54 6.81 1.21
C GLN A 194 -17.68 5.83 0.02
N SER A 195 -17.69 6.34 -1.23
CA SER A 195 -17.77 5.51 -2.43
C SER A 195 -16.58 4.54 -2.54
N VAL A 196 -15.35 5.00 -2.25
CA VAL A 196 -14.16 4.12 -2.16
C VAL A 196 -14.34 3.06 -1.09
N ALA A 197 -14.72 3.49 0.11
CA ALA A 197 -14.86 2.60 1.27
C ALA A 197 -15.93 1.53 1.06
N ILE A 198 -17.05 1.83 0.41
CA ILE A 198 -18.10 0.85 0.09
C ILE A 198 -17.53 -0.31 -0.75
N ARG A 199 -16.71 -0.02 -1.76
CA ARG A 199 -16.13 -1.04 -2.64
C ARG A 199 -15.10 -1.90 -1.92
N VAL A 200 -14.20 -1.25 -1.19
CA VAL A 200 -13.18 -1.95 -0.42
C VAL A 200 -13.81 -2.81 0.66
N ALA A 201 -14.80 -2.27 1.38
CA ALA A 201 -15.54 -3.01 2.40
C ALA A 201 -16.32 -4.20 1.83
N ALA A 202 -16.92 -4.07 0.63
CA ALA A 202 -17.60 -5.17 -0.02
C ALA A 202 -16.63 -6.33 -0.37
N LEU A 203 -15.42 -6.00 -0.86
CA LEU A 203 -14.37 -6.99 -1.08
C LEU A 203 -13.94 -7.65 0.24
N ALA A 204 -13.66 -6.83 1.25
CA ALA A 204 -13.21 -7.29 2.55
C ALA A 204 -14.23 -8.22 3.25
N LYS A 205 -15.51 -7.84 3.25
CA LYS A 205 -16.60 -8.66 3.82
C LYS A 205 -16.76 -10.00 3.09
N ARG A 206 -16.60 -10.01 1.77
CA ARG A 206 -16.66 -11.25 0.97
C ARG A 206 -15.54 -12.21 1.31
N MET A 207 -14.35 -11.70 1.67
CA MET A 207 -13.19 -12.51 2.06
C MET A 207 -13.28 -13.06 3.49
N GLY A 208 -14.16 -12.53 4.33
CA GLY A 208 -14.25 -12.93 5.73
C GLY A 208 -13.08 -12.41 6.55
N LEU A 209 -13.21 -11.18 7.09
CA LEU A 209 -12.15 -10.53 7.86
C LEU A 209 -11.81 -11.31 9.13
N VAL A 210 -10.52 -11.41 9.41
CA VAL A 210 -9.97 -11.90 10.68
C VAL A 210 -9.22 -10.74 11.35
N GLU A 211 -9.54 -10.39 12.57
CA GLU A 211 -8.84 -9.35 13.32
C GLU A 211 -7.49 -9.83 13.85
N ASP A 212 -6.46 -8.99 13.91
CA ASP A 212 -6.43 -7.55 13.65
C ASP A 212 -6.30 -7.24 12.15
N VAL A 213 -7.01 -6.21 11.72
CA VAL A 213 -7.00 -5.73 10.33
C VAL A 213 -6.08 -4.52 10.23
N VAL A 214 -5.21 -4.51 9.21
CA VAL A 214 -4.32 -3.38 8.89
C VAL A 214 -4.57 -2.89 7.47
N ILE A 215 -4.30 -1.59 7.22
CA ILE A 215 -4.36 -1.01 5.88
C ILE A 215 -2.94 -0.71 5.41
N THR A 216 -2.64 -1.09 4.15
CA THR A 216 -1.38 -0.81 3.46
C THR A 216 -1.62 -0.05 2.16
N GLY A 217 -0.56 0.34 1.48
CA GLY A 217 -0.62 1.09 0.25
C GLY A 217 -0.74 2.61 0.45
N GLY A 218 -0.77 3.35 -0.67
CA GLY A 218 -0.77 4.81 -0.64
C GLY A 218 -2.02 5.43 -0.03
N VAL A 219 -3.16 4.77 -0.21
CA VAL A 219 -4.46 5.25 0.28
C VAL A 219 -4.60 5.12 1.80
N ALA A 220 -3.82 4.23 2.44
CA ALA A 220 -3.75 4.14 3.90
C ALA A 220 -3.34 5.47 4.58
N LYS A 221 -2.73 6.39 3.83
CA LYS A 221 -2.33 7.73 4.30
C LYS A 221 -3.47 8.76 4.23
N ASN A 222 -4.61 8.40 3.65
CA ASN A 222 -5.79 9.27 3.58
C ASN A 222 -6.75 8.92 4.72
N ALA A 223 -6.69 9.70 5.81
CA ALA A 223 -7.50 9.48 7.01
C ALA A 223 -9.01 9.43 6.69
N GLY A 224 -9.50 10.25 5.75
CA GLY A 224 -10.92 10.26 5.38
C GLY A 224 -11.39 8.93 4.75
N VAL A 225 -10.53 8.28 3.94
CA VAL A 225 -10.85 6.94 3.40
C VAL A 225 -10.79 5.90 4.52
N VAL A 226 -9.81 5.99 5.42
CA VAL A 226 -9.68 5.07 6.57
C VAL A 226 -10.91 5.18 7.46
N ASP A 227 -11.33 6.38 7.83
CA ASP A 227 -12.52 6.64 8.65
C ASP A 227 -13.79 6.05 8.01
N GLU A 228 -13.98 6.26 6.71
CA GLU A 228 -15.13 5.69 6.00
C GLU A 228 -15.08 4.17 5.92
N LEU A 229 -13.89 3.60 5.75
CA LEU A 229 -13.72 2.16 5.72
C LEU A 229 -14.03 1.53 7.09
N GLU A 230 -13.55 2.11 8.18
CA GLU A 230 -13.88 1.70 9.54
C GLU A 230 -15.40 1.74 9.78
N ARG A 231 -16.08 2.83 9.37
CA ARG A 231 -17.55 2.96 9.45
C ARG A 231 -18.27 1.84 8.69
N LYS A 232 -17.82 1.53 7.47
CA LYS A 232 -18.45 0.50 6.61
C LYS A 232 -18.17 -0.93 7.07
N LEU A 233 -17.02 -1.15 7.69
CA LEU A 233 -16.64 -2.46 8.24
C LEU A 233 -17.19 -2.67 9.65
N GLY A 234 -17.40 -1.60 10.43
CA GLY A 234 -17.82 -1.67 11.84
C GLY A 234 -16.68 -2.09 12.77
N ILE A 235 -15.43 -1.93 12.34
CA ILE A 235 -14.23 -2.28 13.11
C ILE A 235 -13.24 -1.11 13.12
N LYS A 236 -12.26 -1.16 14.00
CA LYS A 236 -11.10 -0.28 13.97
C LYS A 236 -9.93 -0.98 13.29
N VAL A 237 -9.28 -0.26 12.36
CA VAL A 237 -8.06 -0.77 11.74
C VAL A 237 -6.85 -0.43 12.59
N LYS A 238 -5.89 -1.32 12.63
CA LYS A 238 -4.62 -1.09 13.30
C LYS A 238 -3.67 -0.30 12.42
N THR A 239 -2.79 0.46 13.03
CA THR A 239 -1.70 1.18 12.38
C THR A 239 -0.37 0.50 12.67
N PHE A 240 0.61 0.71 11.79
CA PHE A 240 1.98 0.29 12.04
C PHE A 240 2.66 1.22 13.07
N PRO A 241 3.78 0.78 13.68
CA PRO A 241 4.56 1.62 14.57
C PRO A 241 4.91 2.97 13.95
N ASP A 242 5.06 4.00 14.79
CA ASP A 242 5.39 5.35 14.36
C ASP A 242 6.64 5.37 13.47
N GLY A 243 6.57 6.13 12.38
CA GLY A 243 7.63 6.28 11.39
C GLY A 243 7.62 5.23 10.26
N VAL A 244 6.81 4.19 10.33
CA VAL A 244 6.67 3.23 9.23
C VAL A 244 5.62 3.71 8.23
N ASP A 245 6.06 4.04 7.01
CA ASP A 245 5.13 4.35 5.92
C ASP A 245 4.40 3.07 5.47
N PRO A 246 3.05 3.03 5.46
CA PRO A 246 2.28 1.85 5.07
C PRO A 246 2.52 1.39 3.62
N GLN A 247 3.14 2.23 2.80
CA GLN A 247 3.56 1.86 1.44
C GLN A 247 4.81 0.96 1.43
N MET A 248 5.59 0.92 2.52
CA MET A 248 6.84 0.16 2.59
C MET A 248 6.66 -1.32 2.90
N VAL A 249 5.47 -1.75 3.31
CA VAL A 249 5.20 -3.09 3.82
C VAL A 249 5.65 -4.19 2.85
N GLY A 250 5.38 -4.03 1.55
CA GLY A 250 5.83 -4.98 0.52
C GLY A 250 7.36 -5.07 0.41
N ALA A 251 8.06 -3.93 0.39
CA ALA A 251 9.52 -3.92 0.31
C ALA A 251 10.17 -4.49 1.58
N ILE A 252 9.63 -4.14 2.76
CA ILE A 252 10.09 -4.69 4.05
C ILE A 252 9.92 -6.21 4.07
N GLY A 253 8.75 -6.71 3.69
CA GLY A 253 8.49 -8.14 3.65
C GLY A 253 9.40 -8.89 2.68
N ALA A 254 9.68 -8.32 1.50
CA ALA A 254 10.63 -8.88 0.55
C ALA A 254 12.05 -8.95 1.13
N ALA A 255 12.52 -7.92 1.85
CA ALA A 255 13.82 -7.91 2.51
C ALA A 255 13.93 -8.97 3.62
N VAL A 256 12.87 -9.15 4.41
CA VAL A 256 12.80 -10.20 5.45
C VAL A 256 12.81 -11.59 4.84
N ILE A 257 12.06 -11.82 3.76
CA ILE A 257 12.06 -13.11 3.04
C ILE A 257 13.42 -13.38 2.42
N ALA A 258 14.09 -12.36 1.85
CA ALA A 258 15.45 -12.47 1.33
C ALA A 258 16.42 -12.97 2.40
N ARG A 259 16.34 -12.41 3.63
CA ARG A 259 17.13 -12.85 4.78
C ARG A 259 16.85 -14.32 5.13
N GLN A 260 15.59 -14.69 5.25
CA GLN A 260 15.21 -16.07 5.61
C GLN A 260 15.74 -17.09 4.58
N LYS A 261 15.61 -16.78 3.28
CA LYS A 261 16.13 -17.65 2.22
C LYS A 261 17.67 -17.69 2.19
N HIS A 262 18.33 -16.54 2.42
CA HIS A 262 19.79 -16.50 2.51
C HIS A 262 20.31 -17.38 3.65
N LEU A 263 19.73 -17.27 4.85
CA LEU A 263 20.13 -18.11 6.00
C LEU A 263 19.91 -19.60 5.74
N LYS A 264 18.77 -19.98 5.16
CA LYS A 264 18.51 -21.38 4.79
C LYS A 264 19.53 -21.93 3.79
N ARG A 265 19.90 -21.15 2.76
CA ARG A 265 20.93 -21.55 1.77
C ARG A 265 22.34 -21.67 2.40
N SER A 266 22.63 -20.87 3.41
CA SER A 266 23.91 -20.87 4.13
C SER A 266 23.99 -21.91 5.25
N GLY A 267 22.99 -22.76 5.45
CA GLY A 267 22.93 -23.77 6.53
C GLY A 267 22.81 -23.16 7.93
N LYS A 268 22.50 -21.87 8.06
CA LYS A 268 22.26 -21.18 9.33
C LYS A 268 20.77 -21.22 9.68
N GLN A 269 20.44 -21.43 10.96
CA GLN A 269 19.05 -21.31 11.42
C GLN A 269 18.55 -19.86 11.25
N ALA A 270 17.32 -19.73 10.74
CA ALA A 270 16.64 -18.44 10.53
C ALA A 270 16.00 -17.94 11.82
#